data_69a87e94fde5d86a04c775bcf6955f59
#
_entry.id   69a87e94fde5d86a04c775bcf6955f59
#
_cell.length_a   1.000
_cell.length_b   1.000
_cell.length_c   1.000
_cell.angle_alpha   90.00
_cell.angle_beta   90.00
_cell.angle_gamma   90.00
#
_symmetry.space_group_name_H-M   'P 1'
#
loop_
_entity.id
_entity.type
_entity.pdbx_description
1 polymer ?
#
loop_
_entity_poly.entity_id
_entity_poly.type
_entity_poly.pdbx_seq_one_letter_code
_entity_poly.pdbx_strand_id
1 'polypeptide(L)'
;MRRPLIAIVVCCVAAAAVVHTQEKLDYGMFSKIRDEGLNHSQALDHVSWLADVYGPRLQGSPAMRQAAEWVAKTVGAWGLVNVHQEKFPFGKGWSLVRFSANMIEPQVQPLIGVPRGWTPGTPGPITADVVRVEIHSDADFAKYRGKLAGKIVLTQPVREVKLLEGIVVQRWNDPLLQEAMTMPIPAAPAAREAAPARGPSLAEKIGQFFLDEKVAAAFDRGSDASLVAGDNQMSWRTQRVDGGTIFPSGGGPRDAANAGKIVPSVTLAVEHYNRMIRVLDKGLPVKVELDIKTQFYDETDANGFNVIADLPGTDLAGELVLLGAHLDSVNTGTGATDNAAGVAVMMEAVRILKAAGAKPRRTIRLALWGGEEEGLLGSKAYVQEHVADIKTMALKPEHPKIAAYYNLDNGTGRIHGVWMQGNLAIVPVFENWIKPLRDLQVTTLTPQSVRGSDYLSFDDAGIPAFQFMQDRLEYNSRTHHSNMDVVDRMQRDDLVQMAVVVATFAYNTAMRDEKLPRKPLPVPAPAQRSSQP
;
A
#
# COMPACT_ATOMS: atom_id res chain seq x y z
N MET A 1 7.94 -77.13 38.54
CA MET A 1 7.67 -75.72 38.82
C MET A 1 8.72 -74.86 38.08
N ARG A 2 8.32 -74.28 36.95
CA ARG A 2 9.17 -73.36 36.19
C ARG A 2 8.61 -71.95 36.38
N ARG A 3 9.44 -71.04 36.91
CA ARG A 3 9.13 -69.62 37.03
C ARG A 3 9.53 -68.89 35.72
N PRO A 4 8.71 -68.06 35.14
CA PRO A 4 9.13 -67.21 34.04
C PRO A 4 9.86 -65.98 34.55
N LEU A 5 11.02 -65.66 33.93
CA LEU A 5 11.71 -64.40 34.08
C LEU A 5 10.94 -63.34 33.26
N ILE A 6 10.52 -62.29 33.95
CA ILE A 6 9.98 -61.07 33.30
C ILE A 6 11.18 -60.17 33.01
N ALA A 7 11.50 -59.96 31.74
CA ALA A 7 12.46 -58.99 31.28
C ALA A 7 11.78 -57.61 31.23
N ILE A 8 12.20 -56.68 32.09
CA ILE A 8 11.79 -55.29 32.05
C ILE A 8 12.66 -54.59 31.00
N VAL A 9 12.07 -54.23 29.84
CA VAL A 9 12.69 -53.34 28.86
C VAL A 9 12.48 -51.91 29.31
N VAL A 10 13.53 -51.26 29.78
CA VAL A 10 13.54 -49.82 30.07
C VAL A 10 13.76 -49.07 28.76
N CYS A 11 12.69 -48.55 28.18
CA CYS A 11 12.78 -47.56 27.09
C CYS A 11 13.25 -46.22 27.62
N CYS A 12 14.52 -45.88 27.47
CA CYS A 12 15.01 -44.54 27.63
C CYS A 12 14.51 -43.68 26.47
N VAL A 13 13.42 -42.93 26.70
CA VAL A 13 13.04 -41.85 25.80
C VAL A 13 14.02 -40.69 26.08
N ALA A 14 14.98 -40.49 25.22
CA ALA A 14 15.81 -39.31 25.20
C ALA A 14 14.92 -38.13 24.76
N ALA A 15 14.36 -37.40 25.72
CA ALA A 15 13.78 -36.08 25.46
C ALA A 15 14.94 -35.16 25.07
N ALA A 16 15.11 -34.90 23.78
CA ALA A 16 15.96 -33.83 23.32
C ALA A 16 15.33 -32.52 23.81
N ALA A 17 15.83 -32.00 24.94
CA ALA A 17 15.54 -30.67 25.38
C ALA A 17 16.07 -29.72 24.29
N VAL A 18 15.17 -29.15 23.51
CA VAL A 18 15.51 -28.02 22.64
C VAL A 18 15.89 -26.89 23.60
N VAL A 19 17.19 -26.74 23.82
CA VAL A 19 17.72 -25.58 24.52
C VAL A 19 17.42 -24.38 23.64
N HIS A 20 16.33 -23.67 23.95
CA HIS A 20 16.11 -22.35 23.39
C HIS A 20 17.23 -21.46 23.92
N THR A 21 18.29 -21.28 23.13
CA THR A 21 19.31 -20.30 23.46
C THR A 21 18.61 -18.94 23.51
N GLN A 22 18.70 -18.30 24.67
CA GLN A 22 18.12 -16.97 24.88
C GLN A 22 18.72 -16.03 23.83
N GLU A 23 17.86 -15.31 23.09
CA GLU A 23 18.30 -14.32 22.09
C GLU A 23 19.25 -13.32 22.76
N LYS A 24 20.43 -13.15 22.17
CA LYS A 24 21.41 -12.17 22.66
C LYS A 24 21.02 -10.80 22.16
N LEU A 25 20.60 -9.93 23.06
CA LEU A 25 20.30 -8.54 22.75
C LEU A 25 21.50 -7.64 23.06
N ASP A 26 21.87 -6.80 22.10
CA ASP A 26 22.89 -5.77 22.30
C ASP A 26 22.22 -4.49 22.86
N TYR A 27 22.11 -4.44 24.19
CA TYR A 27 21.52 -3.28 24.87
C TYR A 27 22.33 -1.99 24.67
N GLY A 28 23.64 -2.10 24.41
CA GLY A 28 24.47 -0.95 24.09
C GLY A 28 24.11 -0.33 22.75
N MET A 29 23.94 -1.16 21.72
CA MET A 29 23.48 -0.68 20.42
C MET A 29 22.03 -0.23 20.48
N PHE A 30 21.16 -0.94 21.20
CA PHE A 30 19.78 -0.52 21.41
C PHE A 30 19.69 0.89 22.03
N SER A 31 20.52 1.19 23.04
CA SER A 31 20.56 2.54 23.62
C SER A 31 20.95 3.60 22.58
N LYS A 32 21.92 3.32 21.71
CA LYS A 32 22.35 4.25 20.65
C LYS A 32 21.25 4.43 19.58
N ILE A 33 20.58 3.35 19.20
CA ILE A 33 19.44 3.42 18.26
C ILE A 33 18.34 4.31 18.84
N ARG A 34 18.01 4.14 20.12
CA ARG A 34 17.01 4.98 20.80
C ARG A 34 17.41 6.44 20.87
N ASP A 35 18.63 6.71 21.28
CA ASP A 35 19.15 8.08 21.40
C ASP A 35 19.12 8.78 20.05
N GLU A 36 19.66 8.17 19.01
CA GLU A 36 19.67 8.73 17.67
C GLU A 36 18.25 8.91 17.11
N GLY A 37 17.39 7.90 17.26
CA GLY A 37 16.04 7.94 16.72
C GLY A 37 15.12 8.92 17.46
N LEU A 38 15.16 8.96 18.79
CA LEU A 38 14.25 9.80 19.57
C LEU A 38 14.69 11.28 19.59
N ASN A 39 15.99 11.56 19.58
CA ASN A 39 16.50 12.91 19.75
C ASN A 39 16.98 13.59 18.45
N HIS A 40 17.29 12.81 17.40
CA HIS A 40 17.90 13.32 16.17
C HIS A 40 17.14 12.88 14.89
N SER A 41 15.87 12.49 15.01
CA SER A 41 15.07 12.01 13.90
C SER A 41 14.85 13.04 12.79
N GLN A 42 15.00 12.59 11.55
CA GLN A 42 14.73 13.33 10.31
C GLN A 42 13.48 12.80 9.59
N ALA A 43 12.73 11.86 10.17
CA ALA A 43 11.63 11.18 9.50
C ALA A 43 10.56 12.15 8.95
N LEU A 44 10.16 13.16 9.71
CA LEU A 44 9.16 14.14 9.26
C LEU A 44 9.65 15.00 8.09
N ASP A 45 10.94 15.35 8.08
CA ASP A 45 11.56 16.08 6.96
C ASP A 45 11.55 15.21 5.69
N HIS A 46 11.86 13.93 5.82
CA HIS A 46 11.78 12.98 4.69
C HIS A 46 10.35 12.87 4.13
N VAL A 47 9.33 12.83 4.99
CA VAL A 47 7.93 12.85 4.55
C VAL A 47 7.63 14.13 3.78
N SER A 48 8.05 15.30 4.28
CA SER A 48 7.81 16.59 3.62
C SER A 48 8.49 16.63 2.24
N TRP A 49 9.72 16.14 2.10
CA TRP A 49 10.36 16.03 0.79
C TRP A 49 9.56 15.15 -0.17
N LEU A 50 9.12 13.98 0.27
CA LEU A 50 8.38 13.04 -0.56
C LEU A 50 6.98 13.55 -0.92
N ALA A 51 6.25 14.14 0.02
CA ALA A 51 4.86 14.52 -0.15
C ALA A 51 4.68 15.97 -0.61
N ASP A 52 5.36 16.95 0.02
CA ASP A 52 5.18 18.37 -0.33
C ASP A 52 5.96 18.77 -1.59
N VAL A 53 7.16 18.18 -1.79
CA VAL A 53 8.03 18.55 -2.91
C VAL A 53 7.77 17.67 -4.13
N TYR A 54 7.62 16.36 -3.94
CA TYR A 54 7.51 15.37 -5.03
C TYR A 54 6.13 14.68 -5.11
N GLY A 55 5.18 14.99 -4.23
CA GLY A 55 3.85 14.39 -4.29
C GLY A 55 2.91 15.10 -5.28
N PRO A 56 1.92 14.39 -5.84
CA PRO A 56 1.75 12.92 -5.81
C PRO A 56 2.77 12.18 -6.69
N ARG A 57 3.16 10.99 -6.25
CA ARG A 57 4.21 10.15 -6.86
C ARG A 57 3.62 8.99 -7.67
N LEU A 58 2.67 9.28 -8.55
CA LEU A 58 2.05 8.24 -9.38
C LEU A 58 3.12 7.50 -10.19
N GLN A 59 3.09 6.16 -10.19
CA GLN A 59 4.09 5.37 -10.90
C GLN A 59 4.16 5.76 -12.39
N GLY A 60 5.38 5.89 -12.91
CA GLY A 60 5.64 6.35 -14.29
C GLY A 60 5.55 7.86 -14.50
N SER A 61 5.23 8.65 -13.47
CA SER A 61 5.23 10.11 -13.55
C SER A 61 6.63 10.73 -13.37
N PRO A 62 6.85 11.96 -13.85
CA PRO A 62 8.07 12.71 -13.55
C PRO A 62 8.31 12.92 -12.04
N ALA A 63 7.25 13.14 -11.26
CA ALA A 63 7.33 13.33 -9.82
C ALA A 63 7.88 12.07 -9.12
N MET A 64 7.38 10.88 -9.48
CA MET A 64 7.91 9.62 -8.96
C MET A 64 9.40 9.44 -9.29
N ARG A 65 9.84 9.80 -10.49
CA ARG A 65 11.25 9.75 -10.89
C ARG A 65 12.12 10.68 -10.05
N GLN A 66 11.68 11.93 -9.88
CA GLN A 66 12.38 12.92 -9.06
C GLN A 66 12.48 12.49 -7.58
N ALA A 67 11.41 11.93 -7.02
CA ALA A 67 11.42 11.36 -5.68
C ALA A 67 12.45 10.24 -5.55
N ALA A 68 12.50 9.30 -6.50
CA ALA A 68 13.46 8.22 -6.52
C ALA A 68 14.92 8.70 -6.64
N GLU A 69 15.18 9.70 -7.46
CA GLU A 69 16.49 10.34 -7.59
C GLU A 69 16.91 11.02 -6.28
N TRP A 70 15.99 11.73 -5.63
CA TRP A 70 16.23 12.34 -4.33
C TRP A 70 16.53 11.29 -3.26
N VAL A 71 15.75 10.20 -3.19
CA VAL A 71 16.01 9.08 -2.27
C VAL A 71 17.40 8.50 -2.51
N ALA A 72 17.71 8.14 -3.76
CA ALA A 72 19.00 7.53 -4.10
C ALA A 72 20.18 8.44 -3.72
N LYS A 73 20.08 9.73 -3.99
CA LYS A 73 21.07 10.74 -3.60
C LYS A 73 21.22 10.83 -2.08
N THR A 74 20.10 10.85 -1.35
CA THR A 74 20.06 11.01 0.11
C THR A 74 20.68 9.81 0.81
N VAL A 75 20.26 8.58 0.46
CA VAL A 75 20.81 7.37 1.10
C VAL A 75 22.26 7.13 0.69
N GLY A 76 22.65 7.50 -0.54
CA GLY A 76 24.04 7.49 -0.98
C GLY A 76 24.93 8.45 -0.17
N ALA A 77 24.42 9.64 0.15
CA ALA A 77 25.13 10.61 0.99
C ALA A 77 25.34 10.09 2.43
N TRP A 78 24.45 9.24 2.94
CA TRP A 78 24.67 8.55 4.23
C TRP A 78 25.72 7.43 4.15
N GLY A 79 26.18 7.10 2.95
CA GLY A 79 27.19 6.05 2.70
C GLY A 79 26.60 4.65 2.61
N LEU A 80 25.35 4.51 2.18
CA LEU A 80 24.81 3.25 1.68
C LEU A 80 25.46 2.95 0.32
N VAL A 81 25.63 1.66 0.04
CA VAL A 81 26.23 1.17 -1.21
C VAL A 81 25.18 0.50 -2.09
N ASN A 82 25.55 0.08 -3.30
CA ASN A 82 24.64 -0.59 -4.23
C ASN A 82 23.35 0.20 -4.50
N VAL A 83 23.45 1.53 -4.51
CA VAL A 83 22.29 2.41 -4.75
C VAL A 83 21.95 2.40 -6.23
N HIS A 84 20.79 1.87 -6.60
CA HIS A 84 20.36 1.80 -7.99
C HIS A 84 18.82 1.73 -8.10
N GLN A 85 18.33 1.93 -9.33
CA GLN A 85 16.95 1.67 -9.70
C GLN A 85 16.87 0.33 -10.43
N GLU A 86 15.95 -0.54 -10.00
CA GLU A 86 15.65 -1.80 -10.65
C GLU A 86 14.34 -1.69 -11.43
N LYS A 87 14.44 -1.80 -12.76
CA LYS A 87 13.31 -1.52 -13.66
C LYS A 87 12.39 -2.71 -13.84
N PHE A 88 11.10 -2.43 -14.06
CA PHE A 88 10.10 -3.42 -14.46
C PHE A 88 9.09 -2.84 -15.46
N PRO A 89 8.41 -3.67 -16.27
CA PRO A 89 7.38 -3.20 -17.19
C PRO A 89 6.18 -2.60 -16.44
N PHE A 90 5.74 -1.40 -16.85
CA PHE A 90 4.61 -0.73 -16.19
C PHE A 90 3.50 -0.32 -17.17
N GLY A 91 3.84 0.24 -18.31
CA GLY A 91 2.91 0.84 -19.25
C GLY A 91 3.14 2.35 -19.38
N LYS A 92 2.11 3.09 -19.78
CA LYS A 92 2.22 4.54 -19.93
C LYS A 92 2.21 5.26 -18.58
N GLY A 93 3.17 6.16 -18.38
CA GLY A 93 3.14 7.12 -17.30
C GLY A 93 2.10 8.22 -17.55
N TRP A 94 1.73 8.95 -16.49
CA TRP A 94 0.76 10.02 -16.58
C TRP A 94 1.03 11.10 -15.51
N SER A 95 0.66 12.33 -15.82
CA SER A 95 0.60 13.41 -14.82
C SER A 95 -0.53 14.40 -15.11
N LEU A 96 -1.06 14.99 -14.06
CA LEU A 96 -1.94 16.14 -14.14
C LEU A 96 -1.10 17.41 -14.31
N VAL A 97 -1.39 18.20 -15.34
CA VAL A 97 -0.71 19.48 -15.61
C VAL A 97 -1.55 20.65 -15.09
N ARG A 98 -2.87 20.58 -15.28
CA ARG A 98 -3.80 21.60 -14.81
C ARG A 98 -5.21 21.02 -14.66
N PHE A 99 -5.92 21.51 -13.65
CA PHE A 99 -7.33 21.21 -13.46
C PHE A 99 -8.05 22.46 -12.93
N SER A 100 -9.19 22.77 -13.53
CA SER A 100 -10.18 23.68 -12.97
C SER A 100 -11.57 23.24 -13.36
N ALA A 101 -12.50 23.36 -12.41
CA ALA A 101 -13.91 23.07 -12.63
C ALA A 101 -14.77 24.07 -11.86
N ASN A 102 -15.70 24.73 -12.56
CA ASN A 102 -16.61 25.70 -11.98
C ASN A 102 -18.04 25.42 -12.46
N MET A 103 -18.96 25.22 -11.54
CA MET A 103 -20.37 25.33 -11.90
C MET A 103 -20.66 26.80 -12.18
N ILE A 104 -21.24 27.14 -13.35
CA ILE A 104 -21.54 28.52 -13.74
C ILE A 104 -23.04 28.80 -13.78
N GLU A 105 -23.88 27.78 -13.91
CA GLU A 105 -25.32 27.85 -13.76
C GLU A 105 -25.80 26.77 -12.78
N PRO A 106 -26.79 27.06 -11.91
CA PRO A 106 -27.53 28.33 -11.77
C PRO A 106 -26.79 29.43 -11.03
N GLN A 107 -25.65 29.14 -10.41
CA GLN A 107 -24.79 30.09 -9.68
C GLN A 107 -23.35 29.67 -9.80
N VAL A 108 -22.43 30.64 -9.84
CA VAL A 108 -21.00 30.37 -9.88
C VAL A 108 -20.55 29.72 -8.57
N GLN A 109 -19.88 28.57 -8.70
CA GLN A 109 -19.27 27.87 -7.58
C GLN A 109 -18.05 27.08 -8.08
N PRO A 110 -16.84 27.33 -7.54
CA PRO A 110 -15.70 26.42 -7.71
C PRO A 110 -16.04 25.02 -7.21
N LEU A 111 -15.71 24.01 -8.00
CA LEU A 111 -15.96 22.61 -7.66
C LEU A 111 -14.69 22.00 -7.07
N ILE A 112 -14.80 21.35 -5.92
CA ILE A 112 -13.75 20.51 -5.37
C ILE A 112 -13.81 19.19 -6.12
N GLY A 113 -12.72 18.85 -6.83
CA GLY A 113 -12.65 17.66 -7.65
C GLY A 113 -11.22 17.25 -7.92
N VAL A 114 -11.04 15.99 -8.32
CA VAL A 114 -9.76 15.43 -8.74
C VAL A 114 -9.95 14.65 -10.04
N PRO A 115 -9.21 14.98 -11.12
CA PRO A 115 -9.17 14.13 -12.30
C PRO A 115 -8.64 12.74 -11.96
N ARG A 116 -9.28 11.70 -12.49
CA ARG A 116 -8.82 10.32 -12.25
C ARG A 116 -7.48 10.07 -12.93
N GLY A 117 -6.63 9.29 -12.30
CA GLY A 117 -5.35 8.89 -12.90
C GLY A 117 -5.55 8.30 -14.32
N TRP A 118 -4.66 8.53 -15.23
CA TRP A 118 -4.71 8.11 -16.66
C TRP A 118 -5.96 8.58 -17.43
N THR A 119 -6.66 9.61 -16.97
CA THR A 119 -7.69 10.26 -17.75
C THR A 119 -7.07 11.17 -18.81
N PRO A 120 -7.64 11.27 -20.03
CA PRO A 120 -7.24 12.30 -20.99
C PRO A 120 -7.68 13.68 -20.52
N GLY A 121 -7.05 14.71 -21.09
CA GLY A 121 -7.48 16.11 -20.93
C GLY A 121 -8.70 16.45 -21.78
N THR A 122 -9.29 17.62 -21.51
CA THR A 122 -10.22 18.28 -22.42
C THR A 122 -9.48 18.93 -23.59
N PRO A 123 -10.12 19.21 -24.74
CA PRO A 123 -9.50 19.88 -25.89
C PRO A 123 -9.00 21.31 -25.60
N GLY A 124 -9.24 21.81 -24.41
CA GLY A 124 -9.02 23.13 -23.86
C GLY A 124 -10.13 23.40 -22.83
N PRO A 125 -10.30 24.62 -22.32
CA PRO A 125 -11.45 24.98 -21.52
C PRO A 125 -12.75 24.72 -22.29
N ILE A 126 -13.68 23.98 -21.69
CA ILE A 126 -15.01 23.71 -22.25
C ILE A 126 -16.07 24.24 -21.32
N THR A 127 -17.20 24.63 -21.89
CA THR A 127 -18.44 24.95 -21.15
C THR A 127 -19.53 24.00 -21.63
N ALA A 128 -20.08 23.20 -20.72
CA ALA A 128 -21.03 22.16 -21.09
C ALA A 128 -22.19 22.05 -20.09
N ASP A 129 -23.36 21.68 -20.63
CA ASP A 129 -24.50 21.30 -19.80
C ASP A 129 -24.22 19.98 -19.10
N VAL A 130 -24.69 19.88 -17.86
CA VAL A 130 -24.61 18.68 -17.04
C VAL A 130 -25.91 17.90 -17.14
N VAL A 131 -25.82 16.59 -17.37
CA VAL A 131 -26.97 15.69 -17.43
C VAL A 131 -26.77 14.48 -16.55
N ARG A 132 -27.84 13.96 -15.95
CA ARG A 132 -27.83 12.73 -15.19
C ARG A 132 -27.97 11.53 -16.12
N VAL A 133 -27.11 10.53 -15.97
CA VAL A 133 -27.12 9.29 -16.75
C VAL A 133 -27.09 8.09 -15.81
N GLU A 134 -28.14 7.28 -15.86
CA GLU A 134 -28.30 6.06 -15.06
C GLU A 134 -28.44 4.87 -15.98
N ILE A 135 -27.41 4.03 -16.03
CA ILE A 135 -27.35 2.81 -16.83
C ILE A 135 -27.09 1.64 -15.88
N HIS A 136 -28.09 0.79 -15.71
CA HIS A 136 -28.04 -0.40 -14.87
C HIS A 136 -28.07 -1.70 -15.69
N SER A 137 -28.41 -1.60 -16.97
CA SER A 137 -28.52 -2.71 -17.89
C SER A 137 -28.30 -2.28 -19.35
N ASP A 138 -28.11 -3.24 -20.24
CA ASP A 138 -27.94 -2.97 -21.68
C ASP A 138 -29.20 -2.26 -22.29
N ALA A 139 -30.38 -2.46 -21.74
CA ALA A 139 -31.61 -1.81 -22.21
C ALA A 139 -31.60 -0.29 -21.98
N ASP A 140 -30.86 0.19 -21.01
CA ASP A 140 -30.85 1.61 -20.64
C ASP A 140 -30.12 2.49 -21.66
N PHE A 141 -29.20 1.93 -22.46
CA PHE A 141 -28.48 2.68 -23.50
C PHE A 141 -29.43 3.38 -24.48
N ALA A 142 -30.55 2.76 -24.79
CA ALA A 142 -31.55 3.34 -25.73
C ALA A 142 -32.11 4.68 -25.25
N LYS A 143 -32.19 4.93 -23.94
CA LYS A 143 -32.72 6.17 -23.34
C LYS A 143 -31.82 7.38 -23.66
N TYR A 144 -30.53 7.14 -23.85
CA TYR A 144 -29.50 8.19 -23.94
C TYR A 144 -28.90 8.31 -25.34
N ARG A 145 -29.13 7.34 -26.22
CA ARG A 145 -28.52 7.32 -27.57
C ARG A 145 -28.84 8.58 -28.35
N GLY A 146 -27.78 9.23 -28.87
CA GLY A 146 -27.82 10.49 -29.64
C GLY A 146 -28.13 11.74 -28.81
N LYS A 147 -28.04 11.68 -27.46
CA LYS A 147 -28.42 12.80 -26.59
C LYS A 147 -27.25 13.35 -25.74
N LEU A 148 -26.08 12.69 -25.74
CA LEU A 148 -25.02 13.00 -24.80
C LEU A 148 -23.85 13.78 -25.41
N ALA A 149 -23.84 14.03 -26.71
CA ALA A 149 -22.76 14.72 -27.39
C ALA A 149 -22.45 16.08 -26.76
N GLY A 150 -21.21 16.30 -26.36
CA GLY A 150 -20.75 17.54 -25.74
C GLY A 150 -21.28 17.81 -24.32
N LYS A 151 -21.95 16.86 -23.70
CA LYS A 151 -22.45 16.99 -22.32
C LYS A 151 -21.45 16.49 -21.29
N ILE A 152 -21.51 17.02 -20.08
CA ILE A 152 -20.91 16.41 -18.89
C ILE A 152 -21.95 15.50 -18.25
N VAL A 153 -21.58 14.24 -17.99
CA VAL A 153 -22.53 13.25 -17.43
C VAL A 153 -22.25 13.00 -15.96
N LEU A 154 -23.30 12.98 -15.13
CA LEU A 154 -23.27 12.49 -13.75
C LEU A 154 -23.67 11.02 -13.75
N THR A 155 -22.74 10.14 -13.31
CA THR A 155 -22.84 8.69 -13.54
C THR A 155 -23.38 7.90 -12.36
N GLN A 156 -23.65 8.55 -11.22
CA GLN A 156 -24.04 7.90 -9.98
C GLN A 156 -25.23 8.61 -9.33
N PRO A 157 -26.03 7.92 -8.51
CA PRO A 157 -27.09 8.56 -7.71
C PRO A 157 -26.49 9.44 -6.60
N VAL A 158 -27.36 10.25 -5.99
CA VAL A 158 -27.01 11.00 -4.75
C VAL A 158 -26.45 10.05 -3.70
N ARG A 159 -25.39 10.46 -3.02
CA ARG A 159 -24.88 9.77 -1.85
C ARG A 159 -25.35 10.47 -0.58
N GLU A 160 -25.95 9.72 0.32
CA GLU A 160 -26.26 10.23 1.65
C GLU A 160 -24.96 10.52 2.42
N VAL A 161 -24.84 11.72 2.95
CA VAL A 161 -23.76 12.11 3.86
C VAL A 161 -24.31 12.00 5.27
N LYS A 162 -23.94 10.92 5.96
CA LYS A 162 -24.36 10.70 7.36
C LYS A 162 -23.56 11.59 8.30
N LEU A 163 -24.16 11.90 9.45
CA LEU A 163 -23.44 12.55 10.54
C LEU A 163 -22.23 11.70 10.95
N LEU A 164 -21.20 12.39 11.41
CA LEU A 164 -20.00 11.75 11.95
C LEU A 164 -20.34 11.07 13.28
N GLU A 165 -20.53 9.77 13.23
CA GLU A 165 -20.72 8.93 14.40
C GLU A 165 -19.50 8.02 14.60
N GLY A 166 -19.19 7.73 15.87
CA GLY A 166 -18.11 6.83 16.23
C GLY A 166 -16.73 7.49 16.31
N ILE A 167 -15.70 6.65 16.41
CA ILE A 167 -14.32 7.07 16.63
C ILE A 167 -13.71 7.55 15.32
N VAL A 168 -13.26 8.80 15.28
CA VAL A 168 -12.59 9.41 14.11
C VAL A 168 -11.15 8.94 14.00
N VAL A 169 -10.45 8.88 15.13
CA VAL A 169 -9.04 8.54 15.24
C VAL A 169 -8.92 7.19 15.92
N GLN A 170 -8.42 6.19 15.23
CA GLN A 170 -8.26 4.84 15.76
C GLN A 170 -6.86 4.63 16.32
N ARG A 171 -6.78 4.43 17.63
CA ARG A 171 -5.59 3.91 18.32
C ARG A 171 -5.89 2.56 18.96
N TRP A 172 -4.92 1.69 18.91
CA TRP A 172 -4.98 0.44 19.66
C TRP A 172 -5.04 0.74 21.14
N ASN A 173 -5.89 0.02 21.84
CA ASN A 173 -5.97 0.01 23.30
C ASN A 173 -5.71 -1.40 23.83
N ASP A 174 -5.47 -1.54 25.13
CA ASP A 174 -5.10 -2.82 25.72
C ASP A 174 -6.10 -3.96 25.43
N PRO A 175 -7.44 -3.76 25.51
CA PRO A 175 -8.39 -4.80 25.13
C PRO A 175 -8.26 -5.26 23.67
N LEU A 176 -8.12 -4.34 22.72
CA LEU A 176 -7.95 -4.67 21.30
C LEU A 176 -6.61 -5.35 21.01
N LEU A 177 -5.54 -4.92 21.67
CA LEU A 177 -4.22 -5.56 21.57
C LEU A 177 -4.26 -6.98 22.14
N GLN A 178 -4.94 -7.20 23.26
CA GLN A 178 -5.13 -8.53 23.84
C GLN A 178 -5.97 -9.43 22.92
N GLU A 179 -7.05 -8.90 22.34
CA GLU A 179 -7.85 -9.63 21.36
C GLU A 179 -6.99 -10.06 20.16
N ALA A 180 -6.21 -9.13 19.58
CA ALA A 180 -5.34 -9.41 18.44
C ALA A 180 -4.34 -10.54 18.69
N MET A 181 -3.82 -10.69 19.93
CA MET A 181 -2.91 -11.78 20.28
C MET A 181 -3.58 -13.16 20.33
N THR A 182 -4.87 -13.20 20.60
CA THR A 182 -5.62 -14.45 20.80
C THR A 182 -6.49 -14.85 19.60
N MET A 183 -6.56 -14.02 18.57
CA MET A 183 -7.35 -14.33 17.37
C MET A 183 -6.81 -15.56 16.65
N PRO A 184 -7.67 -16.45 16.14
CA PRO A 184 -7.23 -17.61 15.36
C PRO A 184 -6.58 -17.18 14.06
N ILE A 185 -5.61 -17.96 13.59
CA ILE A 185 -5.01 -17.75 12.25
C ILE A 185 -6.13 -17.91 11.21
N PRO A 186 -6.35 -16.92 10.32
CA PRO A 186 -7.33 -17.07 9.27
C PRO A 186 -7.01 -18.29 8.39
N ALA A 187 -8.03 -19.05 8.04
CA ALA A 187 -7.87 -20.11 7.05
C ALA A 187 -7.33 -19.51 5.74
N ALA A 188 -6.40 -20.22 5.10
CA ALA A 188 -5.94 -19.83 3.77
C ALA A 188 -7.16 -19.64 2.86
N PRO A 189 -7.25 -18.56 2.07
CA PRO A 189 -8.35 -18.40 1.14
C PRO A 189 -8.35 -19.60 0.19
N ALA A 190 -9.53 -20.17 -0.02
CA ALA A 190 -9.70 -21.19 -1.04
C ALA A 190 -9.19 -20.63 -2.38
N ALA A 191 -8.42 -21.45 -3.11
CA ALA A 191 -7.96 -21.09 -4.44
C ALA A 191 -9.18 -20.63 -5.26
N ARG A 192 -9.20 -19.36 -5.67
CA ARG A 192 -10.25 -18.88 -6.57
C ARG A 192 -10.02 -19.54 -7.91
N GLU A 193 -10.94 -20.38 -8.32
CA GLU A 193 -10.99 -20.82 -9.71
C GLU A 193 -11.02 -19.58 -10.60
N ALA A 194 -10.16 -19.56 -11.62
CA ALA A 194 -10.19 -18.49 -12.62
C ALA A 194 -11.60 -18.42 -13.21
N ALA A 195 -12.27 -17.30 -13.03
CA ALA A 195 -13.59 -17.11 -13.64
C ALA A 195 -13.47 -17.25 -15.16
N PRO A 196 -14.38 -17.97 -15.82
CA PRO A 196 -14.36 -18.08 -17.27
C PRO A 196 -14.37 -16.70 -17.91
N ALA A 197 -13.67 -16.56 -19.05
CA ALA A 197 -13.64 -15.31 -19.80
C ALA A 197 -15.08 -14.86 -20.09
N ARG A 198 -15.50 -13.78 -19.44
CA ARG A 198 -16.80 -13.16 -19.69
C ARG A 198 -16.63 -12.07 -20.74
N GLY A 199 -17.66 -11.86 -21.55
CA GLY A 199 -17.70 -10.71 -22.45
C GLY A 199 -17.57 -9.37 -21.68
N PRO A 200 -17.52 -8.21 -22.36
CA PRO A 200 -17.33 -6.92 -21.73
C PRO A 200 -18.31 -6.71 -20.58
N SER A 201 -17.80 -6.25 -19.45
CA SER A 201 -18.61 -5.87 -18.28
C SER A 201 -19.53 -4.68 -18.63
N LEU A 202 -20.57 -4.47 -17.84
CA LEU A 202 -21.45 -3.30 -18.04
C LEU A 202 -20.66 -1.99 -17.93
N ALA A 203 -19.66 -1.91 -17.04
CA ALA A 203 -18.80 -0.73 -16.89
C ALA A 203 -17.99 -0.45 -18.16
N GLU A 204 -17.39 -1.48 -18.78
CA GLU A 204 -16.68 -1.34 -20.07
C GLU A 204 -17.62 -0.91 -21.20
N LYS A 205 -18.83 -1.47 -21.26
CA LYS A 205 -19.85 -1.05 -22.23
C LYS A 205 -20.27 0.41 -22.04
N ILE A 206 -20.44 0.87 -20.79
CA ILE A 206 -20.75 2.27 -20.46
C ILE A 206 -19.60 3.17 -20.91
N GLY A 207 -18.36 2.81 -20.62
CA GLY A 207 -17.18 3.57 -21.05
C GLY A 207 -17.14 3.73 -22.58
N GLN A 208 -17.31 2.63 -23.33
CA GLN A 208 -17.37 2.66 -24.79
C GLN A 208 -18.56 3.49 -25.29
N PHE A 209 -19.75 3.36 -24.70
CA PHE A 209 -20.91 4.13 -25.06
C PHE A 209 -20.68 5.64 -24.90
N PHE A 210 -20.01 6.08 -23.83
CA PHE A 210 -19.70 7.50 -23.64
C PHE A 210 -18.72 8.02 -24.69
N LEU A 211 -17.76 7.21 -25.13
CA LEU A 211 -16.89 7.56 -26.25
C LEU A 211 -17.66 7.70 -27.56
N ASP A 212 -18.53 6.73 -27.88
CA ASP A 212 -19.34 6.72 -29.09
C ASP A 212 -20.31 7.91 -29.14
N GLU A 213 -20.91 8.26 -28.00
CA GLU A 213 -21.80 9.42 -27.85
C GLU A 213 -21.05 10.76 -27.79
N LYS A 214 -19.71 10.76 -27.76
CA LYS A 214 -18.86 11.97 -27.67
C LYS A 214 -19.18 12.80 -26.42
N VAL A 215 -19.32 12.13 -25.29
CA VAL A 215 -19.46 12.77 -23.98
C VAL A 215 -18.24 13.65 -23.70
N ALA A 216 -18.47 14.89 -23.24
CA ALA A 216 -17.38 15.83 -23.00
C ALA A 216 -16.56 15.46 -21.76
N ALA A 217 -17.21 15.02 -20.68
CA ALA A 217 -16.59 14.49 -19.48
C ALA A 217 -17.58 13.66 -18.65
N ALA A 218 -17.06 12.77 -17.83
CA ALA A 218 -17.82 12.03 -16.84
C ALA A 218 -17.43 12.46 -15.43
N PHE A 219 -18.43 12.78 -14.61
CA PHE A 219 -18.25 13.09 -13.20
C PHE A 219 -18.84 11.97 -12.34
N ASP A 220 -18.09 11.59 -11.32
CA ASP A 220 -18.54 10.69 -10.26
C ASP A 220 -18.33 11.32 -8.88
N ARG A 221 -18.85 10.70 -7.84
CA ARG A 221 -18.72 11.12 -6.44
C ARG A 221 -17.85 10.20 -5.61
N GLY A 222 -17.04 9.41 -6.30
CA GLY A 222 -16.13 8.47 -5.70
C GLY A 222 -16.71 7.10 -5.39
N SER A 223 -15.91 6.28 -4.76
CA SER A 223 -16.21 4.90 -4.41
C SER A 223 -17.36 4.81 -3.40
N ASP A 224 -18.31 3.91 -3.65
CA ASP A 224 -19.31 3.47 -2.67
C ASP A 224 -18.80 2.36 -1.75
N ALA A 225 -17.54 2.01 -1.83
CA ALA A 225 -16.97 1.07 -0.91
C ALA A 225 -17.11 1.65 0.52
N SER A 226 -18.31 1.51 1.07
CA SER A 226 -18.46 1.46 2.50
C SER A 226 -17.59 0.28 2.90
N LEU A 227 -16.45 0.59 3.37
CA LEU A 227 -15.59 -0.37 3.99
C LEU A 227 -16.37 -0.80 5.21
N VAL A 228 -17.12 -1.88 5.03
CA VAL A 228 -17.87 -2.49 6.09
C VAL A 228 -16.89 -2.77 7.19
N ALA A 229 -17.15 -2.20 8.35
CA ALA A 229 -16.56 -2.66 9.56
C ALA A 229 -16.70 -4.18 9.58
N GLY A 230 -15.60 -4.91 9.73
CA GLY A 230 -15.71 -6.25 10.24
C GLY A 230 -16.33 -6.17 11.64
N ASP A 231 -16.67 -7.30 12.19
CA ASP A 231 -17.42 -7.41 13.44
C ASP A 231 -16.68 -6.88 14.66
N ASN A 232 -15.45 -6.39 14.50
CA ASN A 232 -14.66 -5.80 15.58
C ASN A 232 -14.11 -4.42 15.20
N GLN A 233 -13.75 -3.62 16.21
CA GLN A 233 -13.22 -2.27 16.04
C GLN A 233 -11.89 -2.23 15.26
N MET A 234 -11.16 -3.35 15.17
CA MET A 234 -9.90 -3.45 14.45
C MET A 234 -10.06 -3.35 12.93
N SER A 235 -11.23 -3.70 12.41
CA SER A 235 -11.55 -3.64 10.99
C SER A 235 -12.46 -2.47 10.62
N TRP A 236 -12.69 -1.53 11.55
CA TRP A 236 -13.53 -0.39 11.28
C TRP A 236 -12.97 0.48 10.16
N ARG A 237 -13.75 0.67 9.11
CA ARG A 237 -13.40 1.40 7.90
C ARG A 237 -14.62 2.17 7.41
N THR A 238 -14.84 3.35 7.91
CA THR A 238 -15.89 4.22 7.38
C THR A 238 -15.24 5.41 6.71
N GLN A 239 -15.32 5.46 5.39
CA GLN A 239 -14.84 6.62 4.64
C GLN A 239 -15.70 7.83 4.97
N ARG A 240 -15.04 8.91 5.36
CA ARG A 240 -15.64 10.19 5.67
C ARG A 240 -15.60 11.06 4.43
N VAL A 241 -16.69 11.04 3.70
CA VAL A 241 -16.84 11.80 2.44
C VAL A 241 -17.32 13.23 2.65
N ASP A 242 -17.50 13.65 3.90
CA ASP A 242 -17.87 15.01 4.28
C ASP A 242 -16.69 16.00 4.22
N GLY A 243 -17.00 17.27 4.16
CA GLY A 243 -16.02 18.35 4.21
C GLY A 243 -15.11 18.45 3.00
N GLY A 244 -15.59 18.03 1.82
CA GLY A 244 -14.81 18.07 0.58
C GLY A 244 -13.82 16.91 0.43
N THR A 245 -13.90 15.86 1.24
CA THR A 245 -13.06 14.67 1.11
C THR A 245 -13.48 13.85 -0.11
N ILE A 246 -12.50 13.45 -0.93
CA ILE A 246 -12.70 12.72 -2.19
C ILE A 246 -11.97 11.39 -2.12
N PHE A 247 -12.69 10.30 -2.44
CA PHE A 247 -12.12 8.95 -2.60
C PHE A 247 -12.40 8.46 -4.03
N PRO A 248 -11.48 8.66 -4.99
CA PRO A 248 -11.69 8.22 -6.37
C PRO A 248 -11.86 6.71 -6.49
N SER A 249 -12.64 6.28 -7.46
CA SER A 249 -12.81 4.87 -7.78
C SER A 249 -11.90 4.43 -8.93
N GLY A 250 -10.60 4.30 -8.64
CA GLY A 250 -9.60 3.82 -9.61
C GLY A 250 -9.25 4.82 -10.72
N GLY A 251 -8.34 4.42 -11.60
CA GLY A 251 -7.84 5.18 -12.75
C GLY A 251 -8.33 4.65 -14.10
N GLY A 252 -7.93 5.31 -15.19
CA GLY A 252 -8.07 4.85 -16.55
C GLY A 252 -7.07 3.75 -16.92
N PRO A 253 -7.20 3.17 -18.12
CA PRO A 253 -6.26 2.18 -18.62
C PRO A 253 -4.88 2.79 -18.87
N ARG A 254 -3.83 2.06 -18.51
CA ARG A 254 -2.43 2.46 -18.69
C ARG A 254 -1.68 1.63 -19.73
N ASP A 255 -2.26 0.55 -20.22
CA ASP A 255 -1.63 -0.22 -21.28
C ASP A 255 -1.54 0.60 -22.58
N ALA A 256 -0.50 0.33 -23.40
CA ALA A 256 -0.21 1.10 -24.58
C ALA A 256 -1.36 1.16 -25.61
N ALA A 257 -2.20 0.13 -25.63
CA ALA A 257 -3.30 0.04 -26.57
C ALA A 257 -4.52 0.89 -26.17
N ASN A 258 -4.76 1.05 -24.86
CA ASN A 258 -6.00 1.64 -24.34
C ASN A 258 -5.81 2.94 -23.56
N ALA A 259 -4.58 3.29 -23.18
CA ALA A 259 -4.28 4.52 -22.45
C ALA A 259 -4.86 5.75 -23.15
N GLY A 260 -5.60 6.56 -22.40
CA GLY A 260 -6.29 7.74 -22.92
C GLY A 260 -7.56 7.47 -23.73
N LYS A 261 -7.93 6.21 -23.98
CA LYS A 261 -9.17 5.86 -24.72
C LYS A 261 -10.37 5.76 -23.79
N ILE A 262 -10.55 6.77 -22.95
CA ILE A 262 -11.74 6.99 -22.12
C ILE A 262 -12.14 8.47 -22.23
N VAL A 263 -13.35 8.82 -21.80
CA VAL A 263 -13.72 10.23 -21.69
C VAL A 263 -13.02 10.87 -20.49
N PRO A 264 -12.71 12.19 -20.53
CA PRO A 264 -12.19 12.90 -19.36
C PRO A 264 -13.05 12.63 -18.13
N SER A 265 -12.42 12.21 -17.03
CA SER A 265 -13.14 11.71 -15.85
C SER A 265 -12.66 12.42 -14.59
N VAL A 266 -13.59 12.90 -13.77
CA VAL A 266 -13.34 13.65 -12.54
C VAL A 266 -14.19 13.08 -11.41
N THR A 267 -13.56 12.84 -10.27
CA THR A 267 -14.29 12.58 -9.03
C THR A 267 -14.47 13.90 -8.28
N LEU A 268 -15.70 14.22 -7.91
CA LEU A 268 -16.07 15.44 -7.19
C LEU A 268 -16.33 15.15 -5.72
N ALA A 269 -16.13 16.16 -4.88
CA ALA A 269 -16.64 16.14 -3.52
C ALA A 269 -18.16 15.91 -3.55
N VAL A 270 -18.62 15.03 -2.65
CA VAL A 270 -20.02 14.56 -2.62
C VAL A 270 -21.01 15.71 -2.49
N GLU A 271 -20.67 16.76 -1.75
CA GLU A 271 -21.53 17.93 -1.55
C GLU A 271 -21.80 18.67 -2.87
N HIS A 272 -20.78 18.81 -3.71
CA HIS A 272 -20.88 19.47 -5.02
C HIS A 272 -21.63 18.59 -6.02
N TYR A 273 -21.29 17.30 -6.06
CA TYR A 273 -21.96 16.32 -6.90
C TYR A 273 -23.46 16.23 -6.58
N ASN A 274 -23.80 16.04 -5.31
CA ASN A 274 -25.18 15.97 -4.84
C ASN A 274 -25.98 17.26 -5.11
N ARG A 275 -25.32 18.44 -4.98
CA ARG A 275 -25.94 19.73 -5.29
C ARG A 275 -26.39 19.79 -6.75
N MET A 276 -25.54 19.39 -7.69
CA MET A 276 -25.88 19.39 -9.11
C MET A 276 -27.09 18.50 -9.38
N ILE A 277 -27.15 17.30 -8.82
CA ILE A 277 -28.32 16.43 -8.98
C ILE A 277 -29.59 17.08 -8.42
N ARG A 278 -29.53 17.65 -7.20
CA ARG A 278 -30.69 18.31 -6.60
C ARG A 278 -31.17 19.53 -7.39
N VAL A 279 -30.30 20.22 -8.12
CA VAL A 279 -30.67 21.32 -9.04
C VAL A 279 -31.37 20.76 -10.27
N LEU A 280 -30.80 19.72 -10.88
CA LEU A 280 -31.43 19.03 -12.04
C LEU A 280 -32.81 18.45 -11.70
N ASP A 281 -32.98 17.88 -10.50
CA ASP A 281 -34.26 17.33 -10.03
C ASP A 281 -35.35 18.41 -9.87
N LYS A 282 -34.97 19.69 -9.76
CA LYS A 282 -35.89 20.84 -9.79
C LYS A 282 -36.20 21.32 -11.21
N GLY A 283 -35.70 20.64 -12.24
CA GLY A 283 -35.87 21.05 -13.63
C GLY A 283 -35.04 22.28 -14.04
N LEU A 284 -34.05 22.67 -13.24
CA LEU A 284 -33.18 23.79 -13.54
C LEU A 284 -31.90 23.32 -14.25
N PRO A 285 -31.38 24.11 -15.21
CA PRO A 285 -30.13 23.76 -15.89
C PRO A 285 -28.95 23.83 -14.94
N VAL A 286 -27.98 22.94 -15.16
CA VAL A 286 -26.67 22.98 -14.56
C VAL A 286 -25.65 23.07 -15.68
N LYS A 287 -24.74 24.04 -15.61
CA LYS A 287 -23.66 24.21 -16.58
C LYS A 287 -22.33 24.33 -15.86
N VAL A 288 -21.32 23.68 -16.40
CA VAL A 288 -19.97 23.64 -15.82
C VAL A 288 -18.94 24.08 -16.85
N GLU A 289 -18.05 24.96 -16.42
CA GLU A 289 -16.78 25.22 -17.10
C GLU A 289 -15.74 24.26 -16.55
N LEU A 290 -15.04 23.55 -17.47
CA LEU A 290 -14.07 22.51 -17.14
C LEU A 290 -12.81 22.65 -18.01
N ASP A 291 -11.64 22.59 -17.37
CA ASP A 291 -10.36 22.54 -18.05
C ASP A 291 -9.46 21.51 -17.39
N ILE A 292 -9.15 20.45 -18.14
CA ILE A 292 -8.26 19.37 -17.71
C ILE A 292 -7.11 19.29 -18.71
N LYS A 293 -5.89 19.50 -18.24
CA LYS A 293 -4.67 19.26 -19.03
C LYS A 293 -3.86 18.16 -18.39
N THR A 294 -3.63 17.10 -19.12
CA THR A 294 -2.86 15.93 -18.68
C THR A 294 -1.73 15.63 -19.66
N GLN A 295 -0.74 14.89 -19.22
CA GLN A 295 0.36 14.43 -20.03
C GLN A 295 0.54 12.92 -19.84
N PHE A 296 0.53 12.17 -20.95
CA PHE A 296 0.97 10.77 -20.98
C PHE A 296 2.45 10.70 -21.37
N TYR A 297 3.14 9.74 -20.80
CA TYR A 297 4.56 9.51 -21.06
C TYR A 297 4.74 8.15 -21.69
N ASP A 298 5.27 8.16 -22.92
CA ASP A 298 5.71 6.96 -23.63
C ASP A 298 7.21 6.80 -23.39
N GLU A 299 7.59 5.77 -22.70
CA GLU A 299 8.99 5.42 -22.58
C GLU A 299 9.25 4.08 -23.24
N THR A 300 10.32 4.03 -24.01
CA THR A 300 10.83 2.79 -24.61
C THR A 300 11.39 1.85 -23.54
N ASP A 301 11.89 2.43 -22.45
CA ASP A 301 12.27 1.73 -21.24
C ASP A 301 11.06 1.53 -20.33
N ALA A 302 11.17 0.54 -19.44
CA ALA A 302 10.15 0.32 -18.41
C ALA A 302 9.97 1.57 -17.54
N ASN A 303 8.74 2.06 -17.45
CA ASN A 303 8.35 3.19 -16.59
C ASN A 303 8.24 2.81 -15.12
N GLY A 304 8.25 1.51 -14.81
CA GLY A 304 8.24 0.99 -13.45
C GLY A 304 9.67 0.82 -12.94
N PHE A 305 9.92 1.17 -11.68
CA PHE A 305 11.18 0.92 -11.03
C PHE A 305 11.05 0.87 -9.51
N ASN A 306 11.94 0.09 -8.89
CA ASN A 306 12.19 0.07 -7.46
C ASN A 306 13.47 0.86 -7.17
N VAL A 307 13.63 1.36 -5.95
CA VAL A 307 14.90 1.94 -5.48
C VAL A 307 15.51 1.00 -4.44
N ILE A 308 16.73 0.55 -4.70
CA ILE A 308 17.48 -0.39 -3.85
C ILE A 308 18.72 0.31 -3.30
N ALA A 309 19.03 0.08 -2.02
CA ALA A 309 20.27 0.55 -1.38
C ALA A 309 20.65 -0.38 -0.23
N ASP A 310 21.93 -0.58 0.02
CA ASP A 310 22.44 -1.54 0.99
C ASP A 310 23.28 -0.86 2.09
N LEU A 311 22.94 -1.11 3.36
CA LEU A 311 23.85 -0.95 4.49
C LEU A 311 24.64 -2.26 4.59
N PRO A 312 25.96 -2.26 4.23
CA PRO A 312 26.70 -3.51 4.06
C PRO A 312 26.88 -4.27 5.37
N GLY A 313 26.76 -5.59 5.28
CA GLY A 313 27.07 -6.52 6.35
C GLY A 313 28.57 -6.76 6.52
N THR A 314 28.92 -7.56 7.53
CA THR A 314 30.29 -7.96 7.82
C THR A 314 30.56 -9.43 7.45
N ASP A 315 30.55 -10.34 8.40
CA ASP A 315 30.88 -11.77 8.20
C ASP A 315 29.77 -12.56 7.47
N LEU A 316 28.54 -12.10 7.51
CA LEU A 316 27.40 -12.67 6.78
C LEU A 316 26.87 -11.72 5.68
N ALA A 317 27.73 -10.88 5.10
CA ALA A 317 27.36 -9.86 4.13
C ALA A 317 26.59 -10.40 2.89
N GLY A 318 26.73 -11.69 2.57
CA GLY A 318 25.99 -12.36 1.50
C GLY A 318 24.52 -12.70 1.83
N GLU A 319 24.09 -12.51 3.08
CA GLU A 319 22.72 -12.69 3.53
C GLU A 319 22.03 -11.33 3.73
N LEU A 320 20.70 -11.29 3.55
CA LEU A 320 19.93 -10.05 3.45
C LEU A 320 18.85 -9.95 4.52
N VAL A 321 18.71 -8.78 5.09
CA VAL A 321 17.50 -8.32 5.81
C VAL A 321 16.91 -7.18 5.00
N LEU A 322 15.66 -7.29 4.55
CA LEU A 322 15.01 -6.29 3.71
C LEU A 322 14.09 -5.40 4.56
N LEU A 323 14.17 -4.10 4.33
CA LEU A 323 13.26 -3.08 4.84
C LEU A 323 12.56 -2.45 3.64
N GLY A 324 11.22 -2.51 3.58
CA GLY A 324 10.48 -2.05 2.42
C GLY A 324 9.24 -1.23 2.75
N ALA A 325 8.93 -0.34 1.83
CA ALA A 325 7.70 0.43 1.73
C ALA A 325 7.52 0.83 0.26
N HIS A 326 6.30 1.10 -0.19
CA HIS A 326 6.15 1.59 -1.56
C HIS A 326 6.42 3.09 -1.66
N LEU A 327 7.11 3.47 -2.73
CA LEU A 327 7.51 4.85 -3.00
C LEU A 327 6.45 5.62 -3.79
N ASP A 328 5.70 4.93 -4.63
CA ASP A 328 4.60 5.50 -5.39
C ASP A 328 3.42 5.90 -4.49
N SER A 329 2.47 6.59 -5.06
CA SER A 329 1.20 6.95 -4.43
C SER A 329 0.13 7.19 -5.49
N VAL A 330 -1.14 7.15 -5.11
CA VAL A 330 -2.23 7.63 -5.96
C VAL A 330 -2.13 9.15 -6.21
N ASN A 331 -2.82 9.65 -7.23
CA ASN A 331 -2.76 11.07 -7.61
C ASN A 331 -3.79 11.97 -6.89
N THR A 332 -4.49 11.48 -5.89
CA THR A 332 -5.60 12.19 -5.26
C THR A 332 -5.13 13.23 -4.24
N GLY A 333 -4.23 12.82 -3.35
CA GLY A 333 -3.52 13.64 -2.38
C GLY A 333 -2.03 13.74 -2.72
N THR A 334 -1.20 14.09 -1.76
CA THR A 334 0.26 14.12 -1.93
C THR A 334 0.94 12.80 -1.56
N GLY A 335 0.19 11.80 -1.11
CA GLY A 335 0.71 10.49 -0.71
C GLY A 335 1.57 10.56 0.55
N ALA A 336 1.15 11.35 1.54
CA ALA A 336 1.91 11.54 2.77
C ALA A 336 1.76 10.35 3.71
N THR A 337 0.51 9.93 4.00
CA THR A 337 0.23 8.77 4.85
C THR A 337 0.34 7.47 4.06
N ASP A 338 0.19 7.55 2.73
CA ASP A 338 0.18 6.43 1.79
C ASP A 338 1.07 6.72 0.57
N ASN A 339 2.38 6.41 0.60
CA ASN A 339 3.09 5.83 1.73
C ASN A 339 4.44 6.54 1.98
N ALA A 340 4.48 7.90 1.88
CA ALA A 340 5.69 8.64 2.23
C ALA A 340 6.10 8.40 3.69
N ALA A 341 5.13 8.18 4.59
CA ALA A 341 5.39 7.83 5.99
C ALA A 341 6.20 6.54 6.12
N GLY A 342 5.78 5.47 5.44
CA GLY A 342 6.50 4.20 5.43
C GLY A 342 7.90 4.33 4.84
N VAL A 343 8.02 4.99 3.68
CA VAL A 343 9.34 5.25 3.05
C VAL A 343 10.25 6.02 3.98
N ALA A 344 9.77 7.11 4.58
CA ALA A 344 10.55 7.94 5.49
C ALA A 344 11.03 7.18 6.72
N VAL A 345 10.16 6.33 7.30
CA VAL A 345 10.52 5.48 8.45
C VAL A 345 11.57 4.44 8.07
N MET A 346 11.48 3.80 6.90
CA MET A 346 12.48 2.82 6.45
C MET A 346 13.81 3.49 6.12
N MET A 347 13.81 4.65 5.48
CA MET A 347 14.99 5.48 5.27
C MET A 347 15.62 5.89 6.62
N GLU A 348 14.81 6.38 7.54
CA GLU A 348 15.27 6.81 8.86
C GLU A 348 15.85 5.65 9.68
N ALA A 349 15.27 4.46 9.58
CA ALA A 349 15.80 3.27 10.26
C ALA A 349 17.24 2.94 9.82
N VAL A 350 17.53 2.99 8.52
CA VAL A 350 18.92 2.77 8.03
C VAL A 350 19.83 3.94 8.38
N ARG A 351 19.32 5.20 8.39
CA ARG A 351 20.07 6.37 8.83
C ARG A 351 20.49 6.23 10.31
N ILE A 352 19.53 5.88 11.18
CA ILE A 352 19.76 5.65 12.61
C ILE A 352 20.85 4.58 12.82
N LEU A 353 20.75 3.44 12.14
CA LEU A 353 21.75 2.38 12.26
C LEU A 353 23.13 2.85 11.84
N LYS A 354 23.21 3.61 10.75
CA LYS A 354 24.48 4.18 10.28
C LYS A 354 25.06 5.18 11.27
N ALA A 355 24.26 6.11 11.78
CA ALA A 355 24.67 7.14 12.74
C ALA A 355 25.07 6.54 14.10
N ALA A 356 24.36 5.51 14.55
CA ALA A 356 24.69 4.74 15.76
C ALA A 356 26.00 3.93 15.63
N GLY A 357 26.58 3.87 14.42
CA GLY A 357 27.80 3.11 14.15
C GLY A 357 27.58 1.59 14.14
N ALA A 358 26.37 1.15 13.80
CA ALA A 358 26.04 -0.26 13.69
C ALA A 358 26.90 -0.97 12.63
N LYS A 359 27.35 -2.18 12.96
CA LYS A 359 28.07 -3.06 12.04
C LYS A 359 27.31 -4.39 11.96
N PRO A 360 26.22 -4.42 11.17
CA PRO A 360 25.41 -5.62 11.05
C PRO A 360 26.21 -6.77 10.47
N ARG A 361 25.92 -8.00 10.85
CA ARG A 361 26.55 -9.18 10.24
C ARG A 361 25.99 -9.40 8.84
N ARG A 362 24.65 -9.31 8.67
CA ARG A 362 23.97 -9.40 7.38
C ARG A 362 23.79 -8.01 6.78
N THR A 363 23.81 -7.94 5.47
CA THR A 363 23.48 -6.71 4.75
C THR A 363 22.01 -6.35 5.01
N ILE A 364 21.74 -5.09 5.40
CA ILE A 364 20.39 -4.54 5.51
C ILE A 364 20.08 -3.79 4.22
N ARG A 365 19.13 -4.30 3.46
CA ARG A 365 18.69 -3.74 2.18
C ARG A 365 17.45 -2.89 2.37
N LEU A 366 17.55 -1.61 2.02
CA LEU A 366 16.42 -0.73 1.80
C LEU A 366 15.88 -1.02 0.41
N ALA A 367 14.60 -1.38 0.31
CA ALA A 367 13.92 -1.69 -0.93
C ALA A 367 12.61 -0.90 -1.00
N LEU A 368 12.61 0.17 -1.82
CA LEU A 368 11.45 1.03 -1.97
C LEU A 368 10.77 0.70 -3.29
N TRP A 369 9.54 0.21 -3.17
CA TRP A 369 8.80 -0.39 -4.28
C TRP A 369 8.07 0.66 -5.10
N GLY A 370 7.95 0.41 -6.39
CA GLY A 370 7.11 1.18 -7.29
C GLY A 370 5.90 0.36 -7.74
N GLY A 371 4.79 1.04 -8.04
CA GLY A 371 3.59 0.40 -8.57
C GLY A 371 2.91 -0.55 -7.59
N GLU A 372 2.98 -0.26 -6.30
CA GLU A 372 2.20 -0.95 -5.28
C GLU A 372 0.72 -0.72 -5.52
N GLU A 373 0.35 0.55 -5.71
CA GLU A 373 -1.01 1.04 -5.96
C GLU A 373 -1.68 0.41 -7.20
N GLU A 374 -0.88 -0.06 -8.12
CA GLU A 374 -1.33 -0.75 -9.33
C GLU A 374 -1.25 -2.27 -9.21
N GLY A 375 -1.05 -2.80 -8.01
CA GLY A 375 -1.13 -4.21 -7.67
C GLY A 375 0.21 -4.88 -7.34
N LEU A 376 1.03 -4.25 -6.52
CA LEU A 376 2.30 -4.78 -6.00
C LEU A 376 3.32 -5.06 -7.11
N LEU A 377 3.36 -4.24 -8.16
CA LEU A 377 4.11 -4.57 -9.38
C LEU A 377 5.61 -4.67 -9.13
N GLY A 378 6.18 -3.72 -8.38
CA GLY A 378 7.61 -3.66 -8.11
C GLY A 378 8.11 -4.78 -7.22
N SER A 379 7.43 -5.07 -6.12
CA SER A 379 7.80 -6.18 -5.23
C SER A 379 7.63 -7.54 -5.91
N LYS A 380 6.56 -7.72 -6.70
CA LYS A 380 6.36 -8.93 -7.52
C LYS A 380 7.46 -9.12 -8.56
N ALA A 381 7.87 -8.03 -9.23
CA ALA A 381 8.95 -8.08 -10.20
C ALA A 381 10.27 -8.47 -9.54
N TYR A 382 10.60 -7.87 -8.39
CA TYR A 382 11.79 -8.22 -7.61
C TYR A 382 11.76 -9.69 -7.19
N VAL A 383 10.64 -10.16 -6.63
CA VAL A 383 10.49 -11.57 -6.22
C VAL A 383 10.64 -12.50 -7.41
N GLN A 384 9.99 -12.17 -8.54
CA GLN A 384 10.08 -12.96 -9.77
C GLN A 384 11.51 -13.01 -10.30
N GLU A 385 12.29 -11.93 -10.20
CA GLU A 385 13.67 -11.87 -10.73
C GLU A 385 14.68 -12.53 -9.79
N HIS A 386 14.57 -12.35 -8.47
CA HIS A 386 15.64 -12.70 -7.52
C HIS A 386 15.28 -13.84 -6.56
N VAL A 387 13.99 -14.05 -6.26
CA VAL A 387 13.59 -14.89 -5.13
C VAL A 387 12.95 -16.20 -5.57
N ALA A 388 11.87 -16.15 -6.33
CA ALA A 388 11.15 -17.35 -6.78
C ALA A 388 10.21 -17.02 -7.94
N ASP A 389 9.99 -18.00 -8.80
CA ASP A 389 8.82 -18.02 -9.68
C ASP A 389 7.62 -18.53 -8.88
N ILE A 390 6.71 -17.63 -8.51
CA ILE A 390 5.56 -17.95 -7.66
C ILE A 390 4.60 -18.96 -8.28
N LYS A 391 4.53 -19.04 -9.61
CA LYS A 391 3.63 -19.98 -10.30
C LYS A 391 4.13 -21.42 -10.21
N THR A 392 5.42 -21.60 -10.24
CA THR A 392 6.07 -22.92 -10.24
C THR A 392 6.76 -23.25 -8.92
N MET A 393 6.94 -22.26 -8.05
CA MET A 393 7.78 -22.31 -6.83
C MET A 393 9.23 -22.70 -7.11
N ALA A 394 9.73 -22.41 -8.32
CA ALA A 394 11.14 -22.54 -8.64
C ALA A 394 11.92 -21.43 -7.90
N LEU A 395 12.70 -21.85 -6.90
CA LEU A 395 13.48 -20.94 -6.06
C LEU A 395 14.68 -20.41 -6.82
N LYS A 396 15.03 -19.14 -6.57
CA LYS A 396 16.17 -18.43 -7.17
C LYS A 396 17.30 -18.21 -6.16
N PRO A 397 18.51 -17.79 -6.60
CA PRO A 397 19.70 -17.75 -5.76
C PRO A 397 19.62 -16.85 -4.52
N GLU A 398 18.78 -15.81 -4.53
CA GLU A 398 18.59 -14.95 -3.35
C GLU A 398 17.62 -15.55 -2.32
N HIS A 399 16.72 -16.43 -2.72
CA HIS A 399 15.75 -17.01 -1.80
C HIS A 399 16.36 -17.53 -0.48
N PRO A 400 17.40 -18.40 -0.49
CA PRO A 400 17.99 -18.88 0.75
C PRO A 400 18.77 -17.81 1.52
N LYS A 401 19.13 -16.68 0.89
CA LYS A 401 19.92 -15.61 1.50
C LYS A 401 19.07 -14.65 2.33
N ILE A 402 17.80 -14.48 2.01
CA ILE A 402 16.91 -13.52 2.71
C ILE A 402 16.56 -14.07 4.09
N ALA A 403 16.94 -13.34 5.14
CA ALA A 403 16.65 -13.66 6.53
C ALA A 403 15.23 -13.23 6.94
N ALA A 404 14.81 -12.05 6.52
CA ALA A 404 13.46 -11.52 6.71
C ALA A 404 13.18 -10.33 5.77
N TYR A 405 11.90 -10.02 5.58
CA TYR A 405 11.40 -8.79 5.00
C TYR A 405 10.44 -8.09 5.98
N TYR A 406 10.66 -6.81 6.22
CA TYR A 406 9.81 -5.97 7.05
C TYR A 406 9.17 -4.87 6.20
N ASN A 407 7.84 -4.77 6.27
CA ASN A 407 7.04 -3.81 5.52
C ASN A 407 6.38 -2.79 6.45
N LEU A 408 6.19 -1.57 5.96
CA LEU A 408 5.44 -0.54 6.66
C LEU A 408 4.54 0.20 5.67
N ASP A 409 3.23 -0.01 5.82
CA ASP A 409 2.23 0.51 4.91
C ASP A 409 0.83 0.46 5.55
N ASN A 410 0.60 1.32 6.54
CA ASN A 410 -0.71 1.51 7.19
C ASN A 410 -0.80 2.89 7.87
N GLY A 411 -0.39 3.92 7.15
CA GLY A 411 -0.47 5.29 7.63
C GLY A 411 0.68 5.68 8.57
N THR A 412 0.41 6.61 9.47
CA THR A 412 1.42 7.34 10.24
C THR A 412 1.39 7.08 11.76
N GLY A 413 0.58 6.15 12.22
CA GLY A 413 0.44 5.86 13.65
C GLY A 413 1.54 4.93 14.19
N ARG A 414 1.84 5.04 15.50
CA ARG A 414 2.89 4.26 16.15
C ARG A 414 2.70 2.75 16.01
N ILE A 415 3.81 2.03 16.08
CA ILE A 415 3.84 0.57 16.08
C ILE A 415 3.53 0.05 17.48
N HIS A 416 2.60 -0.91 17.58
CA HIS A 416 2.28 -1.67 18.80
C HIS A 416 2.79 -3.10 18.78
N GLY A 417 3.20 -3.59 17.61
CA GLY A 417 3.66 -4.97 17.47
C GLY A 417 3.86 -5.41 16.02
N VAL A 418 3.69 -6.70 15.79
CA VAL A 418 3.93 -7.33 14.48
C VAL A 418 2.80 -8.27 14.11
N TRP A 419 2.34 -8.19 12.87
CA TRP A 419 1.52 -9.20 12.22
C TRP A 419 2.43 -10.34 11.76
N MET A 420 2.35 -11.50 12.44
CA MET A 420 3.29 -12.61 12.19
C MET A 420 2.97 -13.45 10.94
N GLN A 421 1.89 -13.13 10.24
CA GLN A 421 1.46 -13.83 9.01
C GLN A 421 1.33 -15.35 9.19
N GLY A 422 0.85 -15.79 10.35
CA GLY A 422 0.75 -17.21 10.68
C GLY A 422 2.07 -17.92 11.00
N ASN A 423 3.19 -17.22 11.03
CA ASN A 423 4.50 -17.81 11.37
C ASN A 423 4.71 -17.87 12.90
N LEU A 424 4.10 -18.86 13.55
CA LEU A 424 4.18 -19.01 15.01
C LEU A 424 5.58 -19.38 15.52
N ALA A 425 6.45 -19.93 14.68
CA ALA A 425 7.82 -20.29 15.07
C ALA A 425 8.69 -19.07 15.42
N ILE A 426 8.23 -17.86 15.04
CA ILE A 426 8.93 -16.60 15.31
C ILE A 426 8.67 -16.07 16.74
N VAL A 427 7.60 -16.53 17.40
CA VAL A 427 7.14 -16.00 18.70
C VAL A 427 8.28 -15.91 19.73
N PRO A 428 9.05 -16.98 20.02
CA PRO A 428 10.10 -16.92 21.05
C PRO A 428 11.19 -15.88 20.75
N VAL A 429 11.44 -15.61 19.48
CA VAL A 429 12.41 -14.61 19.02
C VAL A 429 11.87 -13.21 19.26
N PHE A 430 10.69 -12.92 18.72
CA PHE A 430 10.10 -11.59 18.79
C PHE A 430 9.65 -11.20 20.19
N GLU A 431 9.22 -12.14 21.03
CA GLU A 431 8.95 -11.88 22.45
C GLU A 431 10.18 -11.30 23.18
N ASN A 432 11.38 -11.78 22.86
CA ASN A 432 12.59 -11.20 23.42
C ASN A 432 12.88 -9.81 22.84
N TRP A 433 12.63 -9.59 21.55
CA TRP A 433 12.95 -8.32 20.89
C TRP A 433 12.02 -7.17 21.29
N ILE A 434 10.76 -7.44 21.61
CA ILE A 434 9.83 -6.40 22.07
C ILE A 434 9.99 -6.03 23.53
N LYS A 435 10.67 -6.85 24.37
CA LYS A 435 10.87 -6.55 25.81
C LYS A 435 11.45 -5.16 26.05
N PRO A 436 12.56 -4.75 25.40
CA PRO A 436 13.14 -3.42 25.60
C PRO A 436 12.36 -2.29 24.90
N LEU A 437 11.30 -2.60 24.15
CA LEU A 437 10.46 -1.63 23.43
C LEU A 437 9.10 -1.40 24.12
N ARG A 438 8.87 -2.02 25.27
CA ARG A 438 7.57 -1.92 25.98
C ARG A 438 7.21 -0.51 26.41
N ASP A 439 8.18 0.27 26.81
CA ASP A 439 7.99 1.69 27.14
C ASP A 439 7.63 2.55 25.92
N LEU A 440 7.93 2.07 24.72
CA LEU A 440 7.46 2.62 23.44
C LEU A 440 6.12 2.01 23.00
N GLN A 441 5.44 1.26 23.88
CA GLN A 441 4.15 0.59 23.67
C GLN A 441 4.17 -0.55 22.65
N VAL A 442 5.33 -1.14 22.35
CA VAL A 442 5.45 -2.33 21.50
C VAL A 442 5.29 -3.57 22.36
N THR A 443 4.10 -4.14 22.38
CA THR A 443 3.73 -5.21 23.32
C THR A 443 3.09 -6.43 22.66
N THR A 444 2.73 -6.35 21.39
CA THR A 444 1.79 -7.27 20.74
C THR A 444 2.43 -8.07 19.62
N LEU A 445 2.27 -9.38 19.66
CA LEU A 445 2.57 -10.29 18.56
C LEU A 445 1.26 -11.00 18.19
N THR A 446 0.73 -10.69 17.01
CA THR A 446 -0.50 -11.32 16.57
C THR A 446 -0.25 -12.41 15.54
N PRO A 447 -0.85 -13.61 15.69
CA PRO A 447 -0.75 -14.68 14.71
C PRO A 447 -1.46 -14.36 13.40
N GLN A 448 -2.29 -13.32 13.39
CA GLN A 448 -3.08 -12.91 12.25
C GLN A 448 -2.23 -12.54 11.03
N SER A 449 -2.88 -12.63 9.87
CA SER A 449 -2.38 -12.11 8.61
C SER A 449 -3.14 -10.84 8.26
N VAL A 450 -2.43 -9.80 7.89
CA VAL A 450 -3.00 -8.63 7.22
C VAL A 450 -2.84 -8.82 5.71
N ARG A 451 -3.57 -8.10 4.88
CA ARG A 451 -3.46 -8.19 3.42
C ARG A 451 -3.39 -6.80 2.81
N GLY A 452 -2.87 -6.73 1.59
CA GLY A 452 -2.96 -5.53 0.77
C GLY A 452 -1.67 -4.70 0.70
N SER A 453 -0.46 -5.32 0.83
CA SER A 453 0.79 -4.60 0.61
C SER A 453 1.94 -5.54 0.21
N ASP A 454 3.11 -4.98 -0.10
CA ASP A 454 4.27 -5.62 -0.72
C ASP A 454 4.86 -6.83 0.02
N TYR A 455 4.66 -6.95 1.35
CA TYR A 455 5.10 -8.14 2.08
C TYR A 455 4.46 -9.42 1.56
N LEU A 456 3.28 -9.35 0.92
CA LEU A 456 2.61 -10.51 0.32
C LEU A 456 3.47 -11.15 -0.77
N SER A 457 4.16 -10.36 -1.58
CA SER A 457 5.04 -10.89 -2.64
C SER A 457 6.11 -11.81 -2.07
N PHE A 458 6.65 -11.47 -0.89
CA PHE A 458 7.68 -12.24 -0.20
C PHE A 458 7.08 -13.41 0.60
N ASP A 459 5.95 -13.21 1.28
CA ASP A 459 5.26 -14.27 2.03
C ASP A 459 4.80 -15.40 1.09
N ASP A 460 4.28 -15.04 -0.09
CA ASP A 460 3.90 -15.98 -1.15
C ASP A 460 5.11 -16.75 -1.71
N ALA A 461 6.32 -16.23 -1.57
CA ALA A 461 7.58 -16.91 -1.90
C ALA A 461 8.14 -17.75 -0.73
N GLY A 462 7.48 -17.80 0.43
CA GLY A 462 7.95 -18.53 1.61
C GLY A 462 9.09 -17.82 2.36
N ILE A 463 9.28 -16.53 2.14
CA ILE A 463 10.19 -15.68 2.93
C ILE A 463 9.47 -15.24 4.20
N PRO A 464 10.13 -15.21 5.38
CA PRO A 464 9.59 -14.56 6.57
C PRO A 464 9.35 -13.08 6.30
N ALA A 465 8.11 -12.70 6.03
CA ALA A 465 7.71 -11.35 5.66
C ALA A 465 6.65 -10.83 6.63
N PHE A 466 6.84 -9.63 7.13
CA PHE A 466 6.05 -9.08 8.23
C PHE A 466 5.60 -7.65 7.95
N GLN A 467 4.37 -7.36 8.33
CA GLN A 467 3.83 -6.01 8.43
C GLN A 467 3.83 -5.61 9.91
N PHE A 468 4.27 -4.39 10.22
CA PHE A 468 4.14 -3.86 11.57
C PHE A 468 2.69 -3.49 11.89
N MET A 469 2.31 -3.68 13.14
CA MET A 469 0.97 -3.38 13.64
C MET A 469 0.93 -1.94 14.12
N GLN A 470 0.36 -1.06 13.30
CA GLN A 470 0.29 0.38 13.54
C GLN A 470 -1.08 0.84 14.06
N ASP A 471 -1.11 1.95 14.81
CA ASP A 471 -2.33 2.73 14.97
C ASP A 471 -2.83 3.20 13.59
N ARG A 472 -4.10 3.03 13.33
CA ARG A 472 -4.67 3.43 12.04
C ARG A 472 -4.94 4.92 11.95
N LEU A 473 -5.10 5.60 13.07
CA LEU A 473 -5.48 7.00 13.14
C LEU A 473 -6.68 7.31 12.24
N GLU A 474 -6.52 8.24 11.30
CA GLU A 474 -7.50 8.56 10.27
C GLU A 474 -7.24 7.82 8.94
N TYR A 475 -6.30 6.88 8.87
CA TYR A 475 -5.89 6.24 7.61
C TYR A 475 -7.09 5.67 6.86
N ASN A 476 -7.84 4.78 7.48
CA ASN A 476 -8.98 4.13 6.83
C ASN A 476 -10.21 5.03 6.66
N SER A 477 -10.33 6.09 7.47
CA SER A 477 -11.52 6.93 7.47
C SER A 477 -11.40 8.18 6.62
N ARG A 478 -10.19 8.72 6.45
CA ARG A 478 -10.00 10.02 5.81
C ARG A 478 -8.85 10.09 4.82
N THR A 479 -7.68 9.49 5.10
CA THR A 479 -6.48 9.79 4.30
C THR A 479 -6.20 8.77 3.20
N HIS A 480 -6.40 7.47 3.45
CA HIS A 480 -6.11 6.41 2.48
C HIS A 480 -6.78 6.64 1.13
N HIS A 481 -5.98 6.87 0.09
CA HIS A 481 -6.40 7.16 -1.28
C HIS A 481 -7.27 8.43 -1.46
N SER A 482 -7.19 9.41 -0.55
CA SER A 482 -7.99 10.62 -0.63
C SER A 482 -7.18 11.89 -0.86
N ASN A 483 -7.88 13.00 -1.18
CA ASN A 483 -7.27 14.33 -1.27
C ASN A 483 -6.85 14.90 0.11
N MET A 484 -7.16 14.18 1.20
CA MET A 484 -6.72 14.53 2.57
C MET A 484 -5.44 13.81 2.97
N ASP A 485 -4.82 13.08 2.07
CA ASP A 485 -3.52 12.44 2.28
C ASP A 485 -2.38 13.45 2.08
N VAL A 486 -2.15 14.25 3.12
CA VAL A 486 -1.21 15.37 3.14
C VAL A 486 -0.37 15.38 4.43
N VAL A 487 0.75 16.12 4.42
CA VAL A 487 1.72 16.17 5.54
C VAL A 487 1.09 16.62 6.85
N ASP A 488 0.06 17.49 6.81
CA ASP A 488 -0.65 17.96 8.01
C ASP A 488 -1.36 16.82 8.80
N ARG A 489 -1.42 15.61 8.27
CA ARG A 489 -1.94 14.41 8.95
C ARG A 489 -0.85 13.60 9.65
N MET A 490 0.41 13.98 9.54
CA MET A 490 1.51 13.29 10.17
C MET A 490 1.51 13.48 11.69
N GLN A 491 1.90 12.42 12.39
CA GLN A 491 2.14 12.44 13.82
C GLN A 491 3.63 12.25 14.08
N ARG A 492 4.35 13.34 14.34
CA ARG A 492 5.82 13.35 14.46
C ARG A 492 6.34 12.30 15.44
N ASP A 493 5.75 12.23 16.64
CA ASP A 493 6.24 11.33 17.69
C ASP A 493 5.97 9.85 17.35
N ASP A 494 4.90 9.57 16.60
CA ASP A 494 4.62 8.23 16.11
C ASP A 494 5.62 7.81 15.02
N LEU A 495 5.99 8.72 14.08
CA LEU A 495 7.03 8.49 13.07
C LEU A 495 8.38 8.17 13.72
N VAL A 496 8.76 8.95 14.73
CA VAL A 496 9.99 8.77 15.49
C VAL A 496 10.03 7.40 16.17
N GLN A 497 8.93 7.02 16.83
CA GLN A 497 8.80 5.72 17.48
C GLN A 497 8.91 4.57 16.46
N MET A 498 8.24 4.69 15.32
CA MET A 498 8.27 3.67 14.26
C MET A 498 9.71 3.44 13.75
N ALA A 499 10.47 4.51 13.51
CA ALA A 499 11.84 4.41 13.02
C ALA A 499 12.76 3.67 14.01
N VAL A 500 12.64 3.94 15.31
CA VAL A 500 13.37 3.23 16.37
C VAL A 500 13.01 1.74 16.40
N VAL A 501 11.72 1.42 16.28
CA VAL A 501 11.24 0.03 16.28
C VAL A 501 11.77 -0.73 15.07
N VAL A 502 11.64 -0.16 13.87
CA VAL A 502 12.13 -0.78 12.62
C VAL A 502 13.64 -0.98 12.66
N ALA A 503 14.40 0.05 13.08
CA ALA A 503 15.85 -0.06 13.22
C ALA A 503 16.27 -1.17 14.19
N THR A 504 15.54 -1.31 15.31
CA THR A 504 15.81 -2.36 16.31
C THR A 504 15.55 -3.76 15.73
N PHE A 505 14.41 -3.97 15.05
CA PHE A 505 14.09 -5.26 14.41
C PHE A 505 15.08 -5.61 13.31
N ALA A 506 15.44 -4.63 12.46
CA ALA A 506 16.43 -4.82 11.41
C ALA A 506 17.81 -5.22 11.97
N TYR A 507 18.28 -4.50 12.99
CA TYR A 507 19.55 -4.79 13.64
C TYR A 507 19.57 -6.17 14.29
N ASN A 508 18.54 -6.50 15.09
CA ASN A 508 18.45 -7.79 15.75
C ASN A 508 18.43 -8.94 14.73
N THR A 509 17.66 -8.81 13.65
CA THR A 509 17.64 -9.81 12.56
C THR A 509 19.01 -9.97 11.92
N ALA A 510 19.71 -8.85 11.67
CA ALA A 510 21.00 -8.85 11.02
C ALA A 510 22.12 -9.44 11.92
N MET A 511 21.98 -9.36 13.24
CA MET A 511 22.97 -9.84 14.21
C MET A 511 22.79 -11.30 14.64
N ARG A 512 21.63 -11.93 14.39
CA ARG A 512 21.39 -13.33 14.79
C ARG A 512 22.40 -14.28 14.15
N ASP A 513 22.70 -15.36 14.87
CA ASP A 513 23.50 -16.46 14.31
C ASP A 513 22.72 -17.17 13.20
N GLU A 514 21.47 -17.50 13.43
CA GLU A 514 20.58 -18.14 12.47
C GLU A 514 19.60 -17.16 11.84
N LYS A 515 19.15 -17.44 10.61
CA LYS A 515 18.03 -16.74 9.98
C LYS A 515 16.73 -16.99 10.75
N LEU A 516 15.75 -16.10 10.57
CA LEU A 516 14.43 -16.29 11.18
C LEU A 516 13.76 -17.58 10.68
N PRO A 517 12.99 -18.29 11.54
CA PRO A 517 12.23 -19.46 11.15
C PRO A 517 11.29 -19.17 10.00
N ARG A 518 11.18 -20.11 9.05
CA ARG A 518 10.29 -20.03 7.90
C ARG A 518 9.06 -20.91 8.08
N LYS A 519 7.96 -20.49 7.52
CA LYS A 519 6.81 -21.36 7.26
C LYS A 519 7.19 -22.42 6.21
N PRO A 520 6.45 -23.55 6.12
CA PRO A 520 6.56 -24.43 4.96
C PRO A 520 6.37 -23.64 3.66
N LEU A 521 7.11 -24.02 2.61
CA LEU A 521 6.94 -23.39 1.31
C LEU A 521 5.50 -23.53 0.81
N PRO A 522 4.90 -22.48 0.26
CA PRO A 522 3.60 -22.55 -0.37
C PRO A 522 3.59 -23.62 -1.48
N VAL A 523 2.48 -24.33 -1.58
CA VAL A 523 2.29 -25.30 -2.68
C VAL A 523 1.86 -24.53 -3.93
N PRO A 524 2.50 -24.75 -5.10
CA PRO A 524 2.07 -24.13 -6.34
C PRO A 524 0.60 -24.41 -6.62
N ALA A 525 -0.14 -23.43 -7.14
CA ALA A 525 -1.48 -23.68 -7.63
C ALA A 525 -1.41 -24.78 -8.71
N PRO A 526 -2.34 -25.77 -8.70
CA PRO A 526 -2.32 -26.83 -9.70
C PRO A 526 -2.35 -26.20 -11.10
N ALA A 527 -1.39 -26.61 -11.95
CA ALA A 527 -1.33 -26.15 -13.32
C ALA A 527 -2.68 -26.39 -13.98
N GLN A 528 -3.30 -25.33 -14.52
CA GLN A 528 -4.49 -25.47 -15.33
C GLN A 528 -4.15 -26.48 -16.45
N ARG A 529 -4.80 -27.64 -16.45
CA ARG A 529 -4.70 -28.54 -17.60
C ARG A 529 -5.17 -27.74 -18.80
N SER A 530 -4.24 -27.46 -19.73
CA SER A 530 -4.61 -26.95 -21.04
C SER A 530 -5.58 -27.98 -21.63
N SER A 531 -6.85 -27.60 -21.72
CA SER A 531 -7.76 -28.31 -22.61
C SER A 531 -7.24 -28.02 -24.02
N GLN A 532 -6.38 -28.91 -24.52
CA GLN A 532 -6.12 -28.95 -25.94
C GLN A 532 -7.40 -29.41 -26.65
N PRO A 533 -7.69 -28.86 -27.84
CA PRO A 533 -8.92 -29.03 -28.58
C PRO A 533 -9.17 -30.47 -29.03
#